data_1d4be2c99dc67e086194f495dc8182c2
#
_entry.id   1d4be2c99dc67e086194f495dc8182c2
#
_cell.length_a   1.000
_cell.length_b   1.000
_cell.length_c   1.000
_cell.angle_alpha   90.00
_cell.angle_beta   90.00
_cell.angle_gamma   90.00
#
_symmetry.space_group_name_H-M   'P 1'
#
loop_
_entity.id
_entity.type
_entity.pdbx_description
1 polymer ?
#
loop_
_entity_poly.entity_id
_entity_poly.type
_entity_poly.pdbx_seq_one_letter_code
_entity_poly.pdbx_strand_id
1 'polypeptide(L)'
;MSNSSAPPPATSSGAGLGLSLSLSSVQGFEPANPSLFFTRNDSSDPRLGEFVRPLTGQVTGQVTDHHLGGQASDPLKDQAGALNGTNILAGYPDDEGIQINGGRPGAAKAPDTVRKYLYKMTPPLLGPVARSPDLQMNSKAFSIVDFGNLINKGDLLSKHEIAFAAAKAALNAGARWVSVGGGHDYGFPDAAAYIEWAQAQGERPLILNFDAHLDVRSTARGLSSGTPFFRMLEKYPEVDFAEIGIQTQCNSRTHLEWVTARGARVITQEEVIVSGQSFTTQVLNLLGDWLLKRRSVFLSVDIDGFHSMAAPGCSQSWSTGFSPQDFFSTLTVLQARLDIRALGIYEVSPPLERDDQTSKLAAQIIHRVVGQ
;
A
#
# COMPACT_ATOMS: atom_id res chain seq x y z
N MET A 1 50.23 -0.28 53.74
CA MET A 1 50.68 0.18 52.44
C MET A 1 50.48 -0.95 51.47
N SER A 2 49.40 -1.00 50.72
CA SER A 2 49.22 -1.80 49.54
C SER A 2 48.00 -1.25 48.78
N ASN A 3 48.30 -0.50 47.72
CA ASN A 3 47.33 -0.02 46.74
C ASN A 3 46.78 -1.19 45.95
N SER A 4 45.46 -1.37 45.93
CA SER A 4 44.77 -2.18 44.95
C SER A 4 43.93 -1.27 44.04
N SER A 5 44.43 -1.02 42.85
CA SER A 5 43.74 -0.34 41.77
C SER A 5 42.75 -1.30 41.12
N ALA A 6 41.46 -0.92 41.11
CA ALA A 6 40.39 -1.61 40.36
C ALA A 6 40.57 -1.36 38.86
N PRO A 7 40.21 -2.34 38.01
CA PRO A 7 40.23 -2.15 36.54
C PRO A 7 39.04 -1.30 36.07
N PRO A 8 39.17 -0.57 34.93
CA PRO A 8 38.10 0.25 34.41
C PRO A 8 36.97 -0.62 33.80
N PRO A 9 35.72 -0.10 33.73
CA PRO A 9 34.61 -0.86 33.19
C PRO A 9 34.73 -1.03 31.67
N ALA A 10 34.43 -2.24 31.21
CA ALA A 10 34.42 -2.60 29.81
C ALA A 10 33.28 -1.83 29.08
N THR A 11 33.68 -1.01 28.12
CA THR A 11 32.72 -0.40 27.16
C THR A 11 32.25 -1.47 26.19
N SER A 12 31.02 -1.92 26.35
CA SER A 12 30.34 -2.74 25.35
C SER A 12 29.94 -1.87 24.16
N SER A 13 30.77 -1.85 23.12
CA SER A 13 30.40 -1.34 21.82
C SER A 13 29.44 -2.35 21.17
N GLY A 14 28.15 -2.16 21.37
CA GLY A 14 27.11 -2.81 20.60
C GLY A 14 27.10 -2.24 19.19
N ALA A 15 27.96 -2.79 18.32
CA ALA A 15 27.84 -2.56 16.88
C ALA A 15 26.59 -3.28 16.37
N GLY A 16 25.47 -2.57 16.34
CA GLY A 16 24.30 -2.98 15.57
C GLY A 16 24.72 -3.02 14.10
N LEU A 17 24.87 -4.22 13.55
CA LEU A 17 24.98 -4.45 12.11
C LEU A 17 23.65 -4.06 11.46
N GLY A 18 23.46 -2.77 11.20
CA GLY A 18 22.42 -2.26 10.31
C GLY A 18 22.73 -2.70 8.90
N LEU A 19 22.17 -3.82 8.47
CA LEU A 19 22.10 -4.19 7.07
C LEU A 19 21.22 -3.17 6.35
N SER A 20 21.81 -2.11 5.79
CA SER A 20 21.14 -1.24 4.84
C SER A 20 20.98 -2.02 3.52
N LEU A 21 19.86 -2.69 3.35
CA LEU A 21 19.45 -3.23 2.06
C LEU A 21 19.17 -2.03 1.14
N SER A 22 20.02 -1.82 0.12
CA SER A 22 19.72 -0.84 -0.91
C SER A 22 18.58 -1.37 -1.80
N LEU A 23 17.67 -0.51 -2.26
CA LEU A 23 16.60 -0.89 -3.20
C LEU A 23 17.15 -1.57 -4.47
N SER A 24 18.37 -1.23 -4.89
CA SER A 24 19.06 -1.88 -6.00
C SER A 24 19.44 -3.34 -5.75
N SER A 25 19.43 -3.81 -4.50
CA SER A 25 19.69 -5.20 -4.14
C SER A 25 18.44 -6.07 -4.07
N VAL A 26 17.24 -5.48 -4.19
CA VAL A 26 15.97 -6.24 -4.18
C VAL A 26 15.80 -6.88 -5.56
N GLN A 27 16.04 -8.18 -5.63
CA GLN A 27 15.79 -8.98 -6.82
C GLN A 27 14.31 -9.37 -6.86
N GLY A 28 13.83 -9.77 -8.05
CA GLY A 28 12.48 -10.35 -8.20
C GLY A 28 11.42 -9.38 -8.68
N PHE A 29 11.81 -8.18 -9.13
CA PHE A 29 10.94 -7.26 -9.87
C PHE A 29 11.47 -7.02 -11.28
N GLU A 30 10.55 -6.79 -12.22
CA GLU A 30 10.84 -6.35 -13.58
C GLU A 30 10.23 -4.97 -13.83
N PRO A 31 10.84 -4.11 -14.66
CA PRO A 31 10.31 -2.79 -14.96
C PRO A 31 8.89 -2.84 -15.50
N ALA A 32 8.07 -1.86 -15.15
CA ALA A 32 6.77 -1.68 -15.77
C ALA A 32 6.90 -1.46 -17.28
N ASN A 33 5.87 -1.88 -18.03
CA ASN A 33 5.85 -1.71 -19.48
C ASN A 33 6.03 -0.22 -19.86
N PRO A 34 7.06 0.15 -20.65
CA PRO A 34 7.33 1.54 -21.02
C PRO A 34 6.16 2.26 -21.70
N SER A 35 5.28 1.52 -22.41
CA SER A 35 4.11 2.12 -23.06
C SER A 35 3.06 2.68 -22.11
N LEU A 36 3.15 2.36 -20.82
CA LEU A 36 2.25 2.89 -19.77
C LEU A 36 2.58 4.33 -19.37
N PHE A 37 3.83 4.78 -19.56
CA PHE A 37 4.27 6.14 -19.20
C PHE A 37 3.73 7.15 -20.20
N PHE A 38 2.49 7.56 -19.96
CA PHE A 38 1.75 8.42 -20.84
C PHE A 38 2.23 9.87 -20.76
N THR A 39 2.45 10.51 -21.91
CA THR A 39 2.74 11.94 -22.04
C THR A 39 1.76 12.60 -23.01
N ARG A 40 1.40 13.83 -22.73
CA ARG A 40 0.66 14.69 -23.67
C ARG A 40 1.55 15.58 -24.51
N ASN A 41 2.79 15.76 -24.10
CA ASN A 41 3.73 16.74 -24.69
C ASN A 41 3.15 18.17 -24.72
N ASP A 42 2.36 18.52 -23.70
CA ASP A 42 1.75 19.81 -23.51
C ASP A 42 2.02 20.31 -22.09
N SER A 43 2.89 21.30 -21.97
CA SER A 43 3.30 21.84 -20.67
C SER A 43 2.15 22.53 -19.89
N SER A 44 1.06 22.91 -20.59
CA SER A 44 -0.13 23.49 -19.96
C SER A 44 -1.11 22.44 -19.44
N ASP A 45 -0.97 21.17 -19.87
CA ASP A 45 -1.80 20.04 -19.46
C ASP A 45 -0.95 18.79 -19.19
N PRO A 46 0.00 18.85 -18.24
CA PRO A 46 0.92 17.74 -17.97
C PRO A 46 0.19 16.54 -17.39
N ARG A 47 0.72 15.35 -17.63
CA ARG A 47 0.19 14.09 -17.12
C ARG A 47 1.13 13.47 -16.09
N LEU A 48 0.54 12.70 -15.17
CA LEU A 48 1.27 12.08 -14.07
C LEU A 48 2.42 11.20 -14.57
N GLY A 49 2.21 10.47 -15.67
CA GLY A 49 3.23 9.62 -16.29
C GLY A 49 4.50 10.37 -16.72
N GLU A 50 4.44 11.70 -16.90
CA GLU A 50 5.61 12.52 -17.22
C GLU A 50 6.52 12.79 -16.00
N PHE A 51 5.99 12.57 -14.78
CA PHE A 51 6.68 12.79 -13.51
C PHE A 51 7.09 11.50 -12.83
N VAL A 52 6.59 10.36 -13.31
CA VAL A 52 6.94 9.04 -12.77
C VAL A 52 8.30 8.62 -13.31
N ARG A 53 9.18 8.20 -12.43
CA ARG A 53 10.50 7.67 -12.79
C ARG A 53 10.48 6.14 -12.65
N PRO A 54 10.81 5.38 -13.70
CA PRO A 54 11.00 3.95 -13.55
C PRO A 54 12.24 3.67 -12.70
N LEU A 55 12.19 2.64 -11.88
CA LEU A 55 13.39 2.16 -11.19
C LEU A 55 14.29 1.47 -12.22
N THR A 56 15.35 2.13 -12.64
CA THR A 56 16.32 1.59 -13.59
C THR A 56 17.42 0.83 -12.83
N GLY A 57 17.30 -0.49 -12.76
CA GLY A 57 18.42 -1.38 -12.50
C GLY A 57 18.94 -1.88 -13.84
N GLN A 58 20.13 -1.42 -14.31
CA GLN A 58 20.81 -1.84 -15.54
C GLN A 58 19.91 -1.98 -16.78
N VAL A 59 19.57 -0.87 -17.41
CA VAL A 59 19.22 -0.86 -18.83
C VAL A 59 20.37 -0.17 -19.56
N THR A 60 21.20 -0.98 -20.24
CA THR A 60 22.08 -0.52 -21.30
C THR A 60 21.21 -0.17 -22.51
N GLY A 61 20.78 1.09 -22.59
CA GLY A 61 20.02 1.59 -23.73
C GLY A 61 19.87 3.09 -23.56
N GLN A 62 20.42 3.84 -24.53
CA GLN A 62 20.40 5.30 -24.56
C GLN A 62 18.97 5.83 -24.42
N VAL A 63 18.65 6.45 -23.30
CA VAL A 63 17.56 7.39 -23.20
C VAL A 63 18.15 8.75 -23.54
N THR A 64 17.68 9.34 -24.64
CA THR A 64 18.05 10.70 -25.05
C THR A 64 17.56 11.67 -23.99
N ASP A 65 18.52 12.23 -23.27
CA ASP A 65 18.33 13.37 -22.36
C ASP A 65 17.83 14.58 -23.15
N HIS A 66 16.59 14.96 -22.93
CA HIS A 66 16.18 16.33 -23.16
C HIS A 66 15.88 17.00 -21.83
N HIS A 67 16.86 17.85 -21.44
CA HIS A 67 16.86 18.78 -20.32
C HIS A 67 17.13 18.23 -18.92
N LEU A 68 18.42 18.06 -18.62
CA LEU A 68 19.13 18.68 -17.47
C LEU A 68 20.56 18.14 -17.49
N GLY A 69 21.54 18.99 -17.81
CA GLY A 69 22.96 18.65 -17.79
C GLY A 69 23.46 18.33 -16.39
N GLY A 70 23.86 17.08 -16.16
CA GLY A 70 24.50 16.61 -14.96
C GLY A 70 24.97 15.17 -15.17
N GLN A 71 26.25 14.90 -14.86
CA GLN A 71 26.90 13.61 -15.02
C GLN A 71 26.08 12.47 -14.39
N ALA A 72 25.92 11.37 -15.13
CA ALA A 72 25.28 10.14 -14.67
C ALA A 72 26.11 9.49 -13.54
N SER A 73 25.81 9.84 -12.31
CA SER A 73 26.15 9.07 -11.12
C SER A 73 25.01 8.07 -10.85
N ASP A 74 25.37 6.85 -10.44
CA ASP A 74 24.40 5.82 -10.05
C ASP A 74 23.43 6.39 -9.02
N PRO A 75 22.13 6.56 -9.36
CA PRO A 75 21.19 7.32 -8.52
C PRO A 75 20.90 6.69 -7.17
N LEU A 76 21.34 5.48 -6.90
CA LEU A 76 20.91 4.68 -5.73
C LEU A 76 22.02 4.48 -4.68
N LYS A 77 23.29 4.72 -5.01
CA LYS A 77 24.39 4.52 -4.04
C LYS A 77 24.49 5.59 -2.96
N ASP A 78 23.96 6.80 -3.22
CA ASP A 78 24.01 7.94 -2.26
C ASP A 78 22.64 8.30 -1.65
N GLN A 79 21.59 7.44 -1.77
CA GLN A 79 20.21 7.88 -1.68
C GLN A 79 19.40 7.35 -0.49
N ALA A 80 19.98 6.87 0.60
CA ALA A 80 19.19 6.62 1.81
C ALA A 80 18.41 7.88 2.29
N GLY A 81 18.88 9.08 1.94
CA GLY A 81 18.17 10.34 2.18
C GLY A 81 17.36 10.89 0.99
N ALA A 82 17.56 10.38 -0.21
CA ALA A 82 16.95 10.92 -1.43
C ALA A 82 15.54 10.36 -1.73
N LEU A 83 15.13 9.29 -1.06
CA LEU A 83 13.79 8.72 -1.19
C LEU A 83 12.81 9.22 -0.11
N ASN A 84 13.28 10.04 0.82
CA ASN A 84 12.42 10.60 1.84
C ASN A 84 11.32 11.47 1.19
N GLY A 85 10.06 11.12 1.49
CA GLY A 85 8.89 11.75 0.88
C GLY A 85 8.56 11.29 -0.54
N THR A 86 9.29 10.31 -1.09
CA THR A 86 8.99 9.70 -2.39
C THR A 86 7.95 8.59 -2.24
N ASN A 87 7.06 8.44 -3.21
CA ASN A 87 6.14 7.32 -3.30
C ASN A 87 6.75 6.23 -4.19
N ILE A 88 6.86 5.01 -3.68
CA ILE A 88 7.28 3.83 -4.46
C ILE A 88 6.03 3.08 -4.89
N LEU A 89 5.83 2.90 -6.20
CA LEU A 89 4.72 2.14 -6.76
C LEU A 89 5.20 0.77 -7.23
N ALA A 90 4.61 -0.31 -6.68
CA ALA A 90 4.91 -1.68 -7.05
C ALA A 90 3.66 -2.43 -7.50
N GLY A 91 3.81 -3.44 -8.37
CA GLY A 91 2.72 -4.28 -8.84
C GLY A 91 2.93 -5.75 -8.49
N TYR A 92 1.83 -6.45 -8.17
CA TYR A 92 1.81 -7.90 -7.93
C TYR A 92 0.89 -8.59 -8.96
N PRO A 93 1.40 -8.93 -10.16
CA PRO A 93 0.60 -9.56 -11.22
C PRO A 93 0.39 -11.06 -10.95
N ASP A 94 -0.43 -11.37 -9.94
CA ASP A 94 -0.62 -12.73 -9.42
C ASP A 94 -2.09 -13.02 -9.05
N ASP A 95 -2.57 -14.19 -9.45
CA ASP A 95 -3.91 -14.69 -9.14
C ASP A 95 -3.89 -15.97 -8.30
N GLU A 96 -2.71 -16.48 -7.91
CA GLU A 96 -2.59 -17.79 -7.27
C GLU A 96 -3.35 -17.83 -5.94
N GLY A 97 -3.21 -16.81 -5.09
CA GLY A 97 -3.91 -16.73 -3.81
C GLY A 97 -5.43 -16.70 -3.97
N ILE A 98 -5.94 -16.01 -5.00
CA ILE A 98 -7.36 -15.96 -5.35
C ILE A 98 -7.87 -17.33 -5.76
N GLN A 99 -7.15 -18.02 -6.66
CA GLN A 99 -7.55 -19.34 -7.16
C GLN A 99 -7.54 -20.39 -6.05
N ILE A 100 -6.54 -20.38 -5.17
CA ILE A 100 -6.47 -21.26 -3.99
C ILE A 100 -7.67 -21.02 -3.06
N ASN A 101 -8.14 -19.77 -2.94
CA ASN A 101 -9.33 -19.42 -2.16
C ASN A 101 -10.65 -19.76 -2.85
N GLY A 102 -10.61 -20.25 -4.10
CA GLY A 102 -11.78 -20.57 -4.92
C GLY A 102 -12.39 -19.34 -5.61
N GLY A 103 -11.68 -18.24 -5.65
CA GLY A 103 -12.09 -17.00 -6.32
C GLY A 103 -11.85 -17.03 -7.83
N ARG A 104 -12.36 -16.01 -8.52
CA ARG A 104 -12.24 -15.83 -9.97
C ARG A 104 -10.93 -15.11 -10.30
N PRO A 105 -10.06 -15.67 -11.17
CA PRO A 105 -8.81 -15.03 -11.56
C PRO A 105 -9.05 -13.77 -12.40
N GLY A 106 -8.02 -12.94 -12.53
CA GLY A 106 -8.00 -11.72 -13.35
C GLY A 106 -7.24 -10.57 -12.70
N ALA A 107 -7.01 -10.63 -11.39
CA ALA A 107 -6.31 -9.58 -10.67
C ALA A 107 -4.82 -9.47 -11.02
N ALA A 108 -4.23 -10.51 -11.62
CA ALA A 108 -2.88 -10.42 -12.20
C ALA A 108 -2.73 -9.31 -13.25
N LYS A 109 -3.82 -8.82 -13.84
CA LYS A 109 -3.81 -7.70 -14.80
C LYS A 109 -3.97 -6.32 -14.15
N ALA A 110 -4.25 -6.26 -12.86
CA ALA A 110 -4.48 -5.00 -12.16
C ALA A 110 -3.30 -4.04 -12.23
N PRO A 111 -2.05 -4.45 -11.98
CA PRO A 111 -0.94 -3.51 -11.91
C PRO A 111 -0.79 -2.63 -13.15
N ASP A 112 -0.83 -3.24 -14.32
CA ASP A 112 -0.68 -2.50 -15.59
C ASP A 112 -1.93 -1.69 -15.95
N THR A 113 -3.13 -2.24 -15.69
CA THR A 113 -4.38 -1.53 -15.99
C THR A 113 -4.56 -0.31 -15.10
N VAL A 114 -4.22 -0.41 -13.82
CA VAL A 114 -4.27 0.72 -12.89
C VAL A 114 -3.25 1.79 -13.27
N ARG A 115 -2.00 1.42 -13.60
CA ARG A 115 -0.98 2.36 -14.12
C ARG A 115 -1.43 3.09 -15.36
N LYS A 116 -2.05 2.38 -16.32
CA LYS A 116 -2.62 2.96 -17.56
C LYS A 116 -3.51 4.17 -17.28
N TYR A 117 -4.33 4.09 -16.23
CA TYR A 117 -5.22 5.19 -15.86
C TYR A 117 -4.55 6.21 -14.94
N LEU A 118 -3.79 5.77 -13.97
CA LEU A 118 -3.07 6.64 -13.05
C LEU A 118 -2.16 7.62 -13.82
N TYR A 119 -1.39 7.11 -14.77
CA TYR A 119 -0.42 7.93 -15.51
C TYR A 119 -1.07 8.88 -16.54
N LYS A 120 -2.35 8.69 -16.84
CA LYS A 120 -3.15 9.63 -17.64
C LYS A 120 -3.81 10.73 -16.82
N MET A 121 -3.82 10.62 -15.50
CA MET A 121 -4.34 11.69 -14.64
C MET A 121 -3.40 12.90 -14.66
N THR A 122 -3.93 14.07 -14.31
CA THR A 122 -3.11 15.25 -14.03
C THR A 122 -2.41 15.06 -12.67
N PRO A 123 -1.26 15.69 -12.44
CA PRO A 123 -0.66 15.73 -11.11
C PRO A 123 -1.66 16.26 -10.08
N PRO A 124 -1.61 15.75 -8.82
CA PRO A 124 -2.50 16.22 -7.77
C PRO A 124 -2.34 17.73 -7.55
N LEU A 125 -3.46 18.43 -7.47
CA LEU A 125 -3.49 19.81 -7.02
C LEU A 125 -3.28 19.82 -5.51
N LEU A 126 -2.16 20.35 -5.03
CA LEU A 126 -1.80 20.37 -3.62
C LEU A 126 -2.77 21.30 -2.84
N GLY A 127 -3.41 20.72 -1.80
CA GLY A 127 -4.20 21.44 -0.83
C GLY A 127 -5.71 21.56 -1.14
N PRO A 128 -6.53 21.89 -0.12
CA PRO A 128 -7.93 22.16 -0.30
C PRO A 128 -8.09 23.48 -1.08
N VAL A 129 -8.36 23.35 -2.38
CA VAL A 129 -8.59 24.46 -3.28
C VAL A 129 -7.42 25.47 -3.30
N ALA A 130 -6.39 25.16 -4.07
CA ALA A 130 -5.37 26.13 -4.45
C ALA A 130 -6.02 27.25 -5.29
N ARG A 131 -6.66 28.22 -4.60
CA ARG A 131 -7.18 29.44 -5.21
C ARG A 131 -6.14 30.56 -5.27
N SER A 132 -4.88 30.26 -4.95
CA SER A 132 -3.80 31.23 -5.04
C SER A 132 -3.12 31.13 -6.40
N PRO A 133 -3.07 32.20 -7.19
CA PRO A 133 -2.36 32.26 -8.46
C PRO A 133 -0.85 32.03 -8.35
N ASP A 134 -0.29 32.13 -7.13
CA ASP A 134 1.15 32.07 -6.86
C ASP A 134 1.67 30.69 -6.49
N LEU A 135 0.81 29.65 -6.50
CA LEU A 135 1.26 28.27 -6.28
C LEU A 135 1.93 27.73 -7.55
N GLN A 136 3.18 28.11 -7.74
CA GLN A 136 4.08 27.37 -8.63
C GLN A 136 4.06 25.91 -8.18
N MET A 137 3.72 24.99 -9.11
CA MET A 137 3.84 23.56 -8.88
C MET A 137 5.25 23.26 -8.37
N ASN A 138 5.38 23.02 -7.08
CA ASN A 138 6.65 22.61 -6.52
C ASN A 138 6.86 21.15 -6.94
N SER A 139 7.51 20.94 -8.06
CA SER A 139 7.83 19.62 -8.62
C SER A 139 8.58 18.70 -7.64
N LYS A 140 9.17 19.28 -6.58
CA LYS A 140 9.79 18.54 -5.47
C LYS A 140 8.76 17.95 -4.49
N ALA A 141 7.51 18.43 -4.47
CA ALA A 141 6.48 17.96 -3.53
C ALA A 141 5.80 16.68 -3.99
N PHE A 142 6.00 16.27 -5.25
CA PHE A 142 5.38 15.09 -5.81
C PHE A 142 6.41 14.24 -6.55
N SER A 143 6.73 13.07 -6.01
CA SER A 143 7.68 12.14 -6.62
C SER A 143 7.13 10.72 -6.54
N ILE A 144 6.98 10.07 -7.70
CA ILE A 144 6.71 8.65 -7.80
C ILE A 144 7.89 7.97 -8.47
N VAL A 145 8.36 6.88 -7.87
CA VAL A 145 9.26 5.91 -8.50
C VAL A 145 8.48 4.63 -8.75
N ASP A 146 8.35 4.23 -10.00
CA ASP A 146 7.72 2.97 -10.37
C ASP A 146 8.74 1.84 -10.23
N PHE A 147 8.48 0.98 -9.26
CA PHE A 147 9.33 -0.18 -8.96
C PHE A 147 9.11 -1.33 -9.95
N GLY A 148 8.07 -1.25 -10.78
CA GLY A 148 7.69 -2.28 -11.72
C GLY A 148 6.81 -3.36 -11.11
N ASN A 149 6.88 -4.55 -11.69
CA ASN A 149 6.05 -5.70 -11.31
C ASN A 149 6.89 -6.82 -10.69
N LEU A 150 6.35 -7.44 -9.65
CA LEU A 150 6.90 -8.68 -9.11
C LEU A 150 6.95 -9.74 -10.22
N ILE A 151 8.10 -10.38 -10.38
CA ILE A 151 8.24 -11.49 -11.33
C ILE A 151 7.44 -12.68 -10.78
N ASN A 152 6.37 -13.03 -11.48
CA ASN A 152 5.47 -14.11 -11.06
C ASN A 152 6.10 -15.49 -11.32
N LYS A 153 7.08 -15.87 -10.50
CA LYS A 153 7.78 -17.15 -10.55
C LYS A 153 7.98 -17.70 -9.14
N GLY A 154 7.97 -19.02 -9.02
CA GLY A 154 8.08 -19.70 -7.73
C GLY A 154 6.71 -19.91 -7.07
N ASP A 155 6.72 -20.42 -5.86
CA ASP A 155 5.52 -20.58 -5.04
C ASP A 155 5.08 -19.26 -4.38
N LEU A 156 3.86 -19.25 -3.87
CA LEU A 156 3.25 -18.08 -3.28
C LEU A 156 4.06 -17.53 -2.09
N LEU A 157 4.65 -18.42 -1.29
CA LEU A 157 5.46 -18.01 -0.14
C LEU A 157 6.72 -17.26 -0.57
N SER A 158 7.46 -17.79 -1.55
CA SER A 158 8.65 -17.14 -2.11
C SER A 158 8.33 -15.75 -2.70
N LYS A 159 7.19 -15.63 -3.39
CA LYS A 159 6.72 -14.35 -3.92
C LYS A 159 6.39 -13.35 -2.81
N HIS A 160 5.76 -13.80 -1.72
CA HIS A 160 5.51 -12.96 -0.54
C HIS A 160 6.79 -12.51 0.14
N GLU A 161 7.83 -13.34 0.21
CA GLU A 161 9.14 -12.97 0.77
C GLU A 161 9.81 -11.86 -0.05
N ILE A 162 9.73 -11.93 -1.38
CA ILE A 162 10.24 -10.88 -2.28
C ILE A 162 9.45 -9.58 -2.08
N ALA A 163 8.12 -9.64 -2.03
CA ALA A 163 7.25 -8.49 -1.81
C ALA A 163 7.57 -7.82 -0.45
N PHE A 164 7.69 -8.61 0.62
CA PHE A 164 8.08 -8.14 1.95
C PHE A 164 9.43 -7.41 1.94
N ALA A 165 10.45 -8.01 1.30
CA ALA A 165 11.78 -7.43 1.25
C ALA A 165 11.79 -6.09 0.52
N ALA A 166 11.05 -5.98 -0.60
CA ALA A 166 10.92 -4.76 -1.38
C ALA A 166 10.21 -3.64 -0.58
N ALA A 167 9.06 -3.94 0.02
CA ALA A 167 8.30 -3.00 0.82
C ALA A 167 9.12 -2.50 2.02
N LYS A 168 9.79 -3.42 2.73
CA LYS A 168 10.63 -3.07 3.88
C LYS A 168 11.82 -2.20 3.48
N ALA A 169 12.48 -2.50 2.35
CA ALA A 169 13.58 -1.68 1.85
C ALA A 169 13.13 -0.27 1.50
N ALA A 170 11.97 -0.12 0.83
CA ALA A 170 11.38 1.18 0.49
C ALA A 170 11.05 2.01 1.74
N LEU A 171 10.39 1.40 2.72
CA LEU A 171 10.03 2.05 3.99
C LEU A 171 11.27 2.49 4.78
N ASN A 172 12.30 1.63 4.84
CA ASN A 172 13.57 1.94 5.50
C ASN A 172 14.35 3.07 4.79
N ALA A 173 14.17 3.23 3.49
CA ALA A 173 14.73 4.36 2.73
C ALA A 173 13.93 5.67 2.92
N GLY A 174 12.87 5.68 3.75
CA GLY A 174 12.03 6.83 4.02
C GLY A 174 10.89 7.05 3.02
N ALA A 175 10.74 6.16 2.03
CA ALA A 175 9.68 6.25 1.04
C ALA A 175 8.33 5.82 1.61
N ARG A 176 7.24 6.26 0.95
CA ARG A 176 5.91 5.66 1.09
C ARG A 176 5.81 4.46 0.16
N TRP A 177 5.34 3.33 0.68
CA TRP A 177 5.08 2.15 -0.12
C TRP A 177 3.65 2.17 -0.67
N VAL A 178 3.49 1.96 -1.97
CA VAL A 178 2.19 1.83 -2.64
C VAL A 178 2.23 0.56 -3.49
N SER A 179 1.36 -0.39 -3.20
CA SER A 179 1.26 -1.62 -3.98
C SER A 179 -0.10 -1.73 -4.68
N VAL A 180 -0.08 -2.29 -5.88
CA VAL A 180 -1.27 -2.71 -6.62
C VAL A 180 -1.16 -4.21 -6.81
N GLY A 181 -2.01 -4.92 -6.10
CA GLY A 181 -1.89 -6.35 -6.03
C GLY A 181 -2.71 -7.10 -7.02
N GLY A 182 -2.45 -8.38 -7.05
CA GLY A 182 -3.27 -9.50 -7.31
C GLY A 182 -4.23 -9.75 -6.15
N GLY A 183 -4.18 -10.97 -5.58
CA GLY A 183 -5.01 -11.33 -4.43
C GLY A 183 -4.64 -10.60 -3.14
N HIS A 184 -5.61 -10.54 -2.22
CA HIS A 184 -5.40 -9.90 -0.91
C HIS A 184 -4.36 -10.63 -0.03
N ASP A 185 -3.92 -11.84 -0.41
CA ASP A 185 -2.80 -12.54 0.25
C ASP A 185 -1.51 -11.69 0.32
N TYR A 186 -1.30 -10.77 -0.65
CA TYR A 186 -0.21 -9.79 -0.62
C TYR A 186 -0.38 -8.71 0.48
N GLY A 187 -1.55 -8.60 1.07
CA GLY A 187 -1.77 -7.78 2.27
C GLY A 187 -0.88 -8.20 3.44
N PHE A 188 -0.52 -9.50 3.54
CA PHE A 188 0.39 -9.95 4.59
C PHE A 188 1.83 -9.44 4.43
N PRO A 189 2.54 -9.61 3.30
CA PRO A 189 3.90 -9.10 3.16
C PRO A 189 3.98 -7.58 3.30
N ASP A 190 3.00 -6.83 2.78
CA ASP A 190 2.95 -5.37 2.92
C ASP A 190 2.72 -4.95 4.37
N ALA A 191 1.76 -5.56 5.06
CA ALA A 191 1.52 -5.32 6.48
C ALA A 191 2.74 -5.68 7.34
N ALA A 192 3.37 -6.83 7.10
CA ALA A 192 4.54 -7.27 7.85
C ALA A 192 5.72 -6.31 7.69
N ALA A 193 5.97 -5.84 6.46
CA ALA A 193 7.03 -4.87 6.19
C ALA A 193 6.78 -3.54 6.91
N TYR A 194 5.52 -3.05 6.88
CA TYR A 194 5.12 -1.84 7.60
C TYR A 194 5.22 -2.02 9.12
N ILE A 195 4.74 -3.15 9.67
CA ILE A 195 4.80 -3.44 11.11
C ILE A 195 6.24 -3.41 11.60
N GLU A 196 7.14 -4.14 10.93
CA GLU A 196 8.54 -4.19 11.35
C GLU A 196 9.25 -2.84 11.19
N TRP A 197 8.86 -2.03 10.19
CA TRP A 197 9.35 -0.68 10.04
C TRP A 197 8.83 0.22 11.19
N ALA A 198 7.53 0.22 11.48
CA ALA A 198 6.94 1.07 12.52
C ALA A 198 7.49 0.73 13.92
N GLN A 199 7.65 -0.56 14.23
CA GLN A 199 8.28 -1.02 15.47
C GLN A 199 9.74 -0.52 15.60
N ALA A 200 10.49 -0.52 14.49
CA ALA A 200 11.85 0.03 14.47
C ALA A 200 11.89 1.56 14.71
N GLN A 201 10.79 2.28 14.42
CA GLN A 201 10.62 3.70 14.76
C GLN A 201 10.12 3.90 16.21
N GLY A 202 9.87 2.83 16.97
CA GLY A 202 9.27 2.89 18.31
C GLY A 202 7.76 3.19 18.29
N GLU A 203 7.10 3.02 17.15
CA GLU A 203 5.65 3.19 17.00
C GLU A 203 4.91 1.86 17.21
N ARG A 204 3.73 1.91 17.83
CA ARG A 204 2.78 0.80 17.80
C ARG A 204 2.12 0.79 16.41
N PRO A 205 2.25 -0.29 15.62
CA PRO A 205 1.73 -0.31 14.25
C PRO A 205 0.20 -0.19 14.22
N LEU A 206 -0.33 0.55 13.24
CA LEU A 206 -1.76 0.68 12.96
C LEU A 206 -2.05 0.20 11.55
N ILE A 207 -2.95 -0.74 11.41
CA ILE A 207 -3.44 -1.25 10.13
C ILE A 207 -4.94 -1.02 10.03
N LEU A 208 -5.36 -0.39 8.94
CA LEU A 208 -6.78 -0.20 8.60
C LEU A 208 -7.07 -0.98 7.32
N ASN A 209 -7.95 -1.97 7.42
CA ASN A 209 -8.41 -2.76 6.29
C ASN A 209 -9.83 -2.34 5.90
N PHE A 210 -10.01 -1.90 4.66
CA PHE A 210 -11.30 -1.60 4.04
C PHE A 210 -11.68 -2.77 3.14
N ASP A 211 -12.69 -3.54 3.50
CA ASP A 211 -12.95 -4.85 2.91
C ASP A 211 -14.39 -5.30 3.16
N ALA A 212 -14.91 -6.20 2.32
CA ALA A 212 -16.11 -6.96 2.61
C ALA A 212 -15.83 -8.19 3.50
N HIS A 213 -14.60 -8.69 3.49
CA HIS A 213 -14.15 -9.91 4.16
C HIS A 213 -13.22 -9.61 5.34
N LEU A 214 -13.13 -10.54 6.28
CA LEU A 214 -12.17 -10.47 7.40
C LEU A 214 -10.78 -11.00 7.04
N ASP A 215 -10.68 -11.82 6.03
CA ASP A 215 -9.46 -12.45 5.54
C ASP A 215 -8.55 -13.07 6.62
N VAL A 216 -9.22 -13.67 7.62
CA VAL A 216 -8.61 -14.37 8.75
C VAL A 216 -8.78 -15.90 8.67
N ARG A 217 -8.84 -16.46 7.47
CA ARG A 217 -8.85 -17.91 7.28
C ARG A 217 -7.53 -18.50 7.76
N SER A 218 -7.60 -19.61 8.49
CA SER A 218 -6.41 -20.34 8.93
C SER A 218 -5.57 -20.82 7.75
N THR A 219 -4.26 -20.76 7.89
CA THR A 219 -3.29 -21.27 6.90
C THR A 219 -3.13 -22.79 6.88
N ALA A 220 -3.91 -23.52 7.65
CA ALA A 220 -3.85 -24.99 7.69
C ALA A 220 -4.13 -25.67 6.33
N ARG A 221 -4.78 -24.95 5.39
CA ARG A 221 -5.03 -25.41 4.01
C ARG A 221 -4.14 -24.72 2.98
N GLY A 222 -3.08 -24.03 3.40
CA GLY A 222 -2.19 -23.24 2.56
C GLY A 222 -2.46 -21.74 2.61
N LEU A 223 -1.64 -20.99 1.89
CA LEU A 223 -1.77 -19.55 1.73
C LEU A 223 -2.82 -19.23 0.65
N SER A 224 -3.64 -18.22 0.89
CA SER A 224 -4.64 -17.78 -0.09
C SER A 224 -5.02 -16.31 0.17
N SER A 225 -5.80 -15.71 -0.72
CA SER A 225 -6.31 -14.34 -0.56
C SER A 225 -7.12 -14.14 0.73
N GLY A 226 -7.68 -15.20 1.29
CA GLY A 226 -8.41 -15.15 2.58
C GLY A 226 -7.56 -15.35 3.84
N THR A 227 -6.21 -15.30 3.76
CA THR A 227 -5.34 -15.65 4.90
C THR A 227 -4.43 -14.53 5.43
N PRO A 228 -4.36 -13.31 4.84
CA PRO A 228 -3.34 -12.33 5.19
C PRO A 228 -3.40 -11.90 6.64
N PHE A 229 -4.57 -11.59 7.17
CA PHE A 229 -4.70 -11.07 8.52
C PHE A 229 -4.70 -12.14 9.60
N PHE A 230 -5.01 -13.40 9.25
CA PHE A 230 -4.71 -14.52 10.13
C PHE A 230 -3.20 -14.59 10.39
N ARG A 231 -2.39 -14.60 9.32
CA ARG A 231 -0.92 -14.63 9.41
C ARG A 231 -0.37 -13.44 10.18
N MET A 232 -0.92 -12.25 9.91
CA MET A 232 -0.49 -11.02 10.55
C MET A 232 -0.73 -11.07 12.06
N LEU A 233 -1.93 -11.40 12.50
CA LEU A 233 -2.29 -11.42 13.93
C LEU A 233 -1.62 -12.56 14.70
N GLU A 234 -1.33 -13.70 14.05
CA GLU A 234 -0.54 -14.76 14.66
C GLU A 234 0.94 -14.36 14.85
N LYS A 235 1.51 -13.64 13.89
CA LYS A 235 2.92 -13.24 13.94
C LYS A 235 3.15 -11.95 14.77
N TYR A 236 2.21 -11.02 14.73
CA TYR A 236 2.33 -9.69 15.33
C TYR A 236 1.09 -9.36 16.19
N PRO A 237 0.92 -10.00 17.37
CA PRO A 237 -0.28 -9.82 18.19
C PRO A 237 -0.44 -8.42 18.79
N GLU A 238 0.60 -7.61 18.78
CA GLU A 238 0.62 -6.25 19.40
C GLU A 238 0.25 -5.13 18.41
N VAL A 239 -0.38 -5.46 17.27
CA VAL A 239 -0.82 -4.43 16.32
C VAL A 239 -2.18 -3.86 16.70
N ASP A 240 -2.41 -2.58 16.39
CA ASP A 240 -3.75 -2.01 16.32
C ASP A 240 -4.33 -2.31 14.95
N PHE A 241 -5.40 -3.09 14.89
CA PHE A 241 -6.00 -3.55 13.65
C PHE A 241 -7.49 -3.21 13.60
N ALA A 242 -7.94 -2.61 12.49
CA ALA A 242 -9.35 -2.33 12.25
C ALA A 242 -9.82 -2.91 10.91
N GLU A 243 -10.94 -3.59 10.96
CA GLU A 243 -11.70 -4.14 9.83
C GLU A 243 -12.91 -3.25 9.55
N ILE A 244 -12.99 -2.65 8.38
CA ILE A 244 -13.92 -1.57 8.06
C ILE A 244 -14.75 -1.91 6.84
N GLY A 245 -16.07 -1.96 6.99
CA GLY A 245 -17.00 -2.23 5.89
C GLY A 245 -17.35 -3.71 5.73
N ILE A 246 -17.02 -4.52 6.72
CA ILE A 246 -17.24 -5.97 6.72
C ILE A 246 -18.69 -6.31 6.43
N GLN A 247 -18.92 -7.26 5.54
CA GLN A 247 -20.26 -7.70 5.16
C GLN A 247 -20.58 -9.04 5.81
N THR A 248 -21.68 -9.11 6.57
CA THR A 248 -22.00 -10.28 7.41
C THR A 248 -22.30 -11.52 6.60
N GLN A 249 -22.83 -11.37 5.36
CA GLN A 249 -23.10 -12.51 4.48
C GLN A 249 -21.83 -13.19 3.93
N CYS A 250 -20.68 -12.52 4.01
CA CYS A 250 -19.39 -13.04 3.49
C CYS A 250 -18.53 -13.66 4.59
N ASN A 251 -18.90 -13.49 5.87
CA ASN A 251 -18.03 -13.81 6.99
C ASN A 251 -18.68 -14.77 7.99
N SER A 252 -17.94 -15.76 8.47
CA SER A 252 -18.44 -16.64 9.51
C SER A 252 -18.35 -16.00 10.91
N ARG A 253 -19.29 -16.37 11.78
CA ARG A 253 -19.26 -15.96 13.19
C ARG A 253 -17.94 -16.34 13.85
N THR A 254 -17.41 -17.54 13.56
CA THR A 254 -16.14 -18.01 14.12
C THR A 254 -14.97 -17.11 13.75
N HIS A 255 -14.92 -16.60 12.50
CA HIS A 255 -13.88 -15.65 12.08
C HIS A 255 -14.03 -14.31 12.79
N LEU A 256 -15.25 -13.80 12.94
CA LEU A 256 -15.51 -12.56 13.67
C LEU A 256 -15.11 -12.69 15.14
N GLU A 257 -15.50 -13.78 15.81
CA GLU A 257 -15.10 -14.05 17.19
C GLU A 257 -13.58 -14.20 17.33
N TRP A 258 -12.93 -14.84 16.35
CA TRP A 258 -11.48 -15.05 16.37
C TRP A 258 -10.71 -13.72 16.25
N VAL A 259 -11.12 -12.83 15.36
CA VAL A 259 -10.42 -11.57 15.13
C VAL A 259 -10.67 -10.56 16.27
N THR A 260 -11.90 -10.50 16.80
CA THR A 260 -12.24 -9.62 17.93
C THR A 260 -11.59 -10.07 19.23
N ALA A 261 -11.45 -11.39 19.47
CA ALA A 261 -10.72 -11.91 20.62
C ALA A 261 -9.22 -11.53 20.60
N ARG A 262 -8.67 -11.13 19.45
CA ARG A 262 -7.31 -10.62 19.27
C ARG A 262 -7.20 -9.10 19.33
N GLY A 263 -8.28 -8.43 19.75
CA GLY A 263 -8.31 -6.99 19.94
C GLY A 263 -8.57 -6.17 18.68
N ALA A 264 -8.88 -6.80 17.56
CA ALA A 264 -9.27 -6.07 16.36
C ALA A 264 -10.59 -5.32 16.58
N ARG A 265 -10.67 -4.12 16.02
CA ARG A 265 -11.90 -3.34 15.97
C ARG A 265 -12.59 -3.61 14.64
N VAL A 266 -13.85 -3.99 14.67
CA VAL A 266 -14.61 -4.36 13.47
C VAL A 266 -15.83 -3.48 13.37
N ILE A 267 -16.13 -2.99 12.18
CA ILE A 267 -17.41 -2.37 11.85
C ILE A 267 -17.98 -3.00 10.58
N THR A 268 -19.21 -3.47 10.70
CA THR A 268 -19.93 -4.07 9.57
C THR A 268 -20.71 -3.00 8.80
N GLN A 269 -20.96 -3.28 7.53
CA GLN A 269 -21.80 -2.43 6.69
C GLN A 269 -23.23 -2.35 7.23
N GLU A 270 -23.75 -3.42 7.82
CA GLU A 270 -25.06 -3.46 8.45
C GLU A 270 -25.14 -2.53 9.67
N GLU A 271 -24.09 -2.50 10.51
CA GLU A 271 -24.03 -1.57 11.64
C GLU A 271 -24.05 -0.11 11.17
N VAL A 272 -23.32 0.21 10.10
CA VAL A 272 -23.35 1.55 9.49
C VAL A 272 -24.79 1.92 9.07
N ILE A 273 -25.46 1.02 8.32
CA ILE A 273 -26.82 1.25 7.84
C ILE A 273 -27.79 1.43 9.01
N VAL A 274 -27.75 0.55 10.01
CA VAL A 274 -28.67 0.58 11.16
C VAL A 274 -28.44 1.82 12.03
N SER A 275 -27.20 2.31 12.13
CA SER A 275 -26.88 3.49 12.95
C SER A 275 -27.52 4.78 12.42
N GLY A 276 -27.84 4.85 11.14
CA GLY A 276 -28.30 6.08 10.46
C GLY A 276 -27.27 7.20 10.41
N GLN A 277 -26.03 6.94 10.82
CA GLN A 277 -24.92 7.90 10.75
C GLN A 277 -24.11 7.69 9.47
N SER A 278 -23.29 8.71 9.10
CA SER A 278 -22.42 8.56 7.95
C SER A 278 -21.34 7.48 8.20
N PHE A 279 -20.92 6.81 7.13
CA PHE A 279 -19.83 5.85 7.16
C PHE A 279 -18.58 6.44 7.83
N THR A 280 -18.19 7.67 7.44
CA THR A 280 -17.06 8.39 8.04
C THR A 280 -17.21 8.54 9.56
N THR A 281 -18.40 8.92 10.05
CA THR A 281 -18.64 9.08 11.50
C THR A 281 -18.46 7.75 12.22
N GLN A 282 -18.97 6.67 11.67
CA GLN A 282 -18.86 5.34 12.27
C GLN A 282 -17.39 4.85 12.29
N VAL A 283 -16.63 5.06 11.22
CA VAL A 283 -15.20 4.72 11.19
C VAL A 283 -14.42 5.55 12.23
N LEU A 284 -14.70 6.84 12.35
CA LEU A 284 -14.03 7.67 13.35
C LEU A 284 -14.36 7.25 14.79
N ASN A 285 -15.61 6.84 15.04
CA ASN A 285 -16.02 6.31 16.35
C ASN A 285 -15.31 4.97 16.62
N LEU A 286 -15.22 4.09 15.65
CA LEU A 286 -14.49 2.82 15.76
C LEU A 286 -13.03 3.06 16.14
N LEU A 287 -12.35 3.96 15.44
CA LEU A 287 -10.93 4.22 15.64
C LEU A 287 -10.65 4.98 16.97
N GLY A 288 -11.59 5.85 17.40
CA GLY A 288 -11.60 6.50 18.71
C GLY A 288 -10.24 7.04 19.17
N ASP A 289 -9.72 6.46 20.22
CA ASP A 289 -8.45 6.85 20.87
C ASP A 289 -7.21 6.64 19.97
N TRP A 290 -7.26 5.77 18.97
CA TRP A 290 -6.16 5.58 18.01
C TRP A 290 -5.89 6.84 17.17
N LEU A 291 -6.85 7.75 17.08
CA LEU A 291 -6.74 9.02 16.36
C LEU A 291 -6.30 10.21 17.23
N LEU A 292 -6.05 10.01 18.53
CA LEU A 292 -5.67 11.10 19.44
C LEU A 292 -4.28 11.65 19.17
N LYS A 293 -3.39 10.83 18.61
CA LYS A 293 -2.05 11.23 18.20
C LYS A 293 -1.83 10.91 16.72
N ARG A 294 -1.17 11.82 16.01
CA ARG A 294 -0.71 11.54 14.66
C ARG A 294 0.31 10.40 14.71
N ARG A 295 0.07 9.36 13.93
CA ARG A 295 0.93 8.17 13.83
C ARG A 295 0.91 7.65 12.41
N SER A 296 1.88 6.81 12.08
CA SER A 296 1.88 6.12 10.79
C SER A 296 0.78 5.08 10.70
N VAL A 297 0.35 4.76 9.47
CA VAL A 297 -0.66 3.75 9.18
C VAL A 297 -0.36 3.01 7.88
N PHE A 298 -0.62 1.71 7.86
CA PHE A 298 -0.82 0.95 6.64
C PHE A 298 -2.31 0.90 6.32
N LEU A 299 -2.65 1.38 5.14
CA LEU A 299 -4.00 1.34 4.59
C LEU A 299 -4.10 0.18 3.60
N SER A 300 -4.83 -0.85 3.96
CA SER A 300 -5.18 -1.99 3.10
C SER A 300 -6.56 -1.75 2.52
N VAL A 301 -6.70 -1.90 1.22
CA VAL A 301 -7.98 -1.73 0.52
C VAL A 301 -8.22 -2.94 -0.37
N ASP A 302 -9.14 -3.80 0.04
CA ASP A 302 -9.76 -4.73 -0.89
C ASP A 302 -10.83 -3.99 -1.67
N ILE A 303 -10.74 -4.06 -3.00
CA ILE A 303 -11.66 -3.32 -3.85
C ILE A 303 -13.10 -3.86 -3.77
N ASP A 304 -13.28 -5.09 -3.27
CA ASP A 304 -14.60 -5.72 -3.11
C ASP A 304 -15.39 -5.22 -1.89
N GLY A 305 -14.76 -4.44 -1.01
CA GLY A 305 -15.44 -3.68 0.03
C GLY A 305 -16.36 -2.59 -0.53
N PHE A 306 -16.10 -2.11 -1.75
CA PHE A 306 -16.99 -1.20 -2.45
C PHE A 306 -18.20 -1.93 -3.04
N HIS A 307 -19.36 -1.26 -3.11
CA HIS A 307 -20.52 -1.83 -3.79
C HIS A 307 -20.26 -2.04 -5.30
N SER A 308 -20.88 -3.08 -5.88
CA SER A 308 -20.66 -3.51 -7.26
C SER A 308 -21.00 -2.47 -8.35
N MET A 309 -21.79 -1.43 -8.02
CA MET A 309 -22.02 -0.32 -8.95
C MET A 309 -20.76 0.53 -9.17
N ALA A 310 -19.83 0.56 -8.21
CA ALA A 310 -18.57 1.29 -8.31
C ALA A 310 -17.40 0.36 -8.65
N ALA A 311 -17.36 -0.84 -8.07
CA ALA A 311 -16.29 -1.81 -8.22
C ALA A 311 -16.81 -3.19 -8.66
N PRO A 312 -17.31 -3.36 -9.90
CA PRO A 312 -17.76 -4.66 -10.39
C PRO A 312 -16.61 -5.63 -10.69
N GLY A 313 -15.39 -5.12 -10.91
CA GLY A 313 -14.22 -5.86 -11.36
C GLY A 313 -13.41 -6.43 -10.21
N CYS A 314 -13.97 -7.35 -9.46
CA CYS A 314 -13.29 -8.13 -8.44
C CYS A 314 -13.87 -9.54 -8.34
N SER A 315 -13.19 -10.42 -7.62
CA SER A 315 -13.62 -11.82 -7.52
C SER A 315 -14.98 -11.96 -6.86
N GLN A 316 -15.29 -11.16 -5.83
CA GLN A 316 -16.49 -11.22 -5.00
C GLN A 316 -17.20 -9.86 -4.93
N SER A 317 -17.74 -9.39 -6.04
CA SER A 317 -18.43 -8.10 -6.11
C SER A 317 -19.88 -8.20 -5.62
N TRP A 318 -20.24 -7.46 -4.56
CA TRP A 318 -21.57 -7.43 -3.96
C TRP A 318 -22.29 -6.12 -4.22
N SER A 319 -23.64 -6.15 -4.20
CA SER A 319 -24.45 -4.93 -4.37
C SER A 319 -24.45 -4.03 -3.12
N THR A 320 -24.13 -4.58 -1.98
CA THR A 320 -23.88 -3.87 -0.72
C THR A 320 -22.40 -3.54 -0.58
N GLY A 321 -22.04 -2.61 0.29
CA GLY A 321 -20.69 -2.13 0.47
C GLY A 321 -20.67 -0.62 0.57
N PHE A 322 -19.53 -0.05 0.92
CA PHE A 322 -19.41 1.41 0.97
C PHE A 322 -19.27 2.02 -0.43
N SER A 323 -19.71 3.27 -0.56
CA SER A 323 -19.57 4.00 -1.83
C SER A 323 -18.16 4.63 -1.95
N PRO A 324 -17.74 5.00 -3.18
CA PRO A 324 -16.56 5.85 -3.36
C PRO A 324 -16.64 7.16 -2.56
N GLN A 325 -17.82 7.76 -2.44
CA GLN A 325 -18.04 8.97 -1.66
C GLN A 325 -17.75 8.73 -0.17
N ASP A 326 -18.23 7.61 0.39
CA ASP A 326 -17.98 7.23 1.79
C ASP A 326 -16.48 7.04 2.03
N PHE A 327 -15.83 6.29 1.15
CA PHE A 327 -14.39 6.02 1.25
C PHE A 327 -13.56 7.30 1.14
N PHE A 328 -13.75 8.14 0.11
CA PHE A 328 -12.96 9.35 -0.08
C PHE A 328 -13.22 10.41 1.00
N SER A 329 -14.44 10.50 1.52
CA SER A 329 -14.76 11.35 2.67
C SER A 329 -13.99 10.90 3.92
N THR A 330 -14.01 9.60 4.19
CA THR A 330 -13.27 8.99 5.31
C THR A 330 -11.76 9.16 5.12
N LEU A 331 -11.24 8.83 3.94
CA LEU A 331 -9.83 8.98 3.61
C LEU A 331 -9.35 10.42 3.83
N THR A 332 -10.14 11.42 3.44
CA THR A 332 -9.79 12.84 3.66
C THR A 332 -9.58 13.16 5.14
N VAL A 333 -10.46 12.65 6.01
CA VAL A 333 -10.34 12.87 7.46
C VAL A 333 -9.16 12.07 8.05
N LEU A 334 -8.97 10.84 7.61
CA LEU A 334 -7.85 10.00 8.06
C LEU A 334 -6.51 10.63 7.68
N GLN A 335 -6.37 11.14 6.46
CA GLN A 335 -5.17 11.81 5.96
C GLN A 335 -4.82 13.07 6.78
N ALA A 336 -5.80 13.78 7.32
CA ALA A 336 -5.56 14.91 8.21
C ALA A 336 -5.02 14.49 9.59
N ARG A 337 -5.25 13.25 10.02
CA ARG A 337 -4.95 12.75 11.37
C ARG A 337 -3.82 11.72 11.42
N LEU A 338 -3.59 10.98 10.33
CA LEU A 338 -2.63 9.90 10.22
C LEU A 338 -1.61 10.20 9.11
N ASP A 339 -0.45 9.55 9.19
CA ASP A 339 0.53 9.50 8.10
C ASP A 339 0.37 8.16 7.38
N ILE A 340 -0.26 8.17 6.19
CA ILE A 340 -0.38 6.96 5.39
C ILE A 340 1.01 6.62 4.85
N ARG A 341 1.70 5.72 5.55
CA ARG A 341 3.07 5.31 5.23
C ARG A 341 3.11 4.17 4.21
N ALA A 342 2.05 3.35 4.19
CA ALA A 342 1.88 2.30 3.19
C ALA A 342 0.42 2.23 2.75
N LEU A 343 0.20 1.92 1.47
CA LEU A 343 -1.09 1.66 0.84
C LEU A 343 -0.98 0.40 -0.01
N GLY A 344 -1.87 -0.56 0.20
CA GLY A 344 -2.06 -1.70 -0.71
C GLY A 344 -3.48 -1.70 -1.27
N ILE A 345 -3.63 -1.95 -2.57
CA ILE A 345 -4.93 -2.13 -3.22
C ILE A 345 -4.95 -3.51 -3.87
N TYR A 346 -5.93 -4.30 -3.53
CA TYR A 346 -5.99 -5.73 -3.88
C TYR A 346 -7.30 -6.10 -4.56
N GLU A 347 -7.35 -7.29 -5.16
CA GLU A 347 -8.52 -7.94 -5.80
C GLU A 347 -9.08 -7.20 -7.02
N VAL A 348 -8.46 -6.13 -7.49
CA VAL A 348 -8.87 -5.46 -8.75
C VAL A 348 -8.70 -6.42 -9.92
N SER A 349 -9.80 -6.75 -10.61
CA SER A 349 -9.80 -7.74 -11.70
C SER A 349 -10.30 -7.14 -13.01
N PRO A 350 -9.42 -6.58 -13.86
CA PRO A 350 -9.79 -5.96 -15.13
C PRO A 350 -10.64 -6.85 -16.06
N PRO A 351 -10.43 -8.18 -16.14
CA PRO A 351 -11.27 -9.02 -16.96
C PRO A 351 -12.72 -9.17 -16.51
N LEU A 352 -13.00 -8.84 -15.24
CA LEU A 352 -14.33 -8.98 -14.63
C LEU A 352 -15.12 -7.67 -14.61
N GLU A 353 -14.50 -6.56 -15.01
CA GLU A 353 -15.13 -5.25 -15.02
C GLU A 353 -15.62 -4.81 -16.39
N ARG A 354 -16.35 -3.72 -16.41
CA ARG A 354 -16.79 -3.05 -17.62
C ARG A 354 -16.16 -1.67 -17.69
N ASP A 355 -15.56 -1.34 -18.86
CA ASP A 355 -14.94 -0.03 -19.12
C ASP A 355 -13.84 0.35 -18.10
N ASP A 356 -13.10 -0.64 -17.60
CA ASP A 356 -12.02 -0.46 -16.62
C ASP A 356 -12.44 0.39 -15.40
N GLN A 357 -13.71 0.29 -14.98
CA GLN A 357 -14.31 1.13 -13.95
C GLN A 357 -13.64 0.95 -12.59
N THR A 358 -13.41 -0.29 -12.18
CA THR A 358 -12.77 -0.66 -10.91
C THR A 358 -11.30 -0.25 -10.92
N SER A 359 -10.61 -0.50 -12.04
CA SER A 359 -9.21 -0.07 -12.24
C SER A 359 -9.06 1.46 -12.17
N LYS A 360 -10.02 2.21 -12.70
CA LYS A 360 -10.08 3.67 -12.58
C LYS A 360 -10.28 4.11 -11.13
N LEU A 361 -11.12 3.42 -10.36
CA LEU A 361 -11.32 3.70 -8.94
C LEU A 361 -10.03 3.45 -8.14
N ALA A 362 -9.35 2.33 -8.37
CA ALA A 362 -8.07 2.03 -7.77
C ALA A 362 -7.01 3.11 -8.09
N ALA A 363 -6.94 3.55 -9.36
CA ALA A 363 -6.06 4.64 -9.77
C ALA A 363 -6.39 5.97 -9.05
N GLN A 364 -7.67 6.29 -8.82
CA GLN A 364 -8.11 7.48 -8.06
C GLN A 364 -7.69 7.40 -6.59
N ILE A 365 -7.76 6.22 -5.97
CA ILE A 365 -7.33 6.02 -4.58
C ILE A 365 -5.83 6.30 -4.47
N ILE A 366 -5.02 5.71 -5.36
CA ILE A 366 -3.58 5.96 -5.39
C ILE A 366 -3.30 7.45 -5.60
N HIS A 367 -3.91 8.06 -6.61
CA HIS A 367 -3.74 9.48 -6.91
C HIS A 367 -4.01 10.37 -5.69
N ARG A 368 -5.07 10.05 -4.93
CA ARG A 368 -5.43 10.78 -3.71
C ARG A 368 -4.40 10.63 -2.59
N VAL A 369 -3.80 9.44 -2.45
CA VAL A 369 -2.82 9.16 -1.39
C VAL A 369 -1.45 9.73 -1.73
N VAL A 370 -0.99 9.59 -2.98
CA VAL A 370 0.34 10.05 -3.38
C VAL A 370 0.43 11.58 -3.55
N GLY A 371 -0.71 12.25 -3.66
CA GLY A 371 -0.81 13.71 -3.80
C GLY A 371 -0.71 14.50 -2.48
N GLN A 372 -0.26 13.87 -1.39
CA GLN A 372 -0.16 14.51 -0.07
C GLN A 372 1.26 14.82 0.36
#